data_1eb418970965f485f6b18182cfa212ea
#
_entry.id   1eb418970965f485f6b18182cfa212ea
#
_cell.length_a   1.000
_cell.length_b   1.000
_cell.length_c   1.000
_cell.angle_alpha   90.00
_cell.angle_beta   90.00
_cell.angle_gamma   90.00
#
_symmetry.space_group_name_H-M   'P 1'
#
loop_
_entity.id
_entity.type
_entity.pdbx_description
1 polymer ?
#
loop_
_entity_poly.entity_id
_entity_poly.type
_entity_poly.pdbx_seq_one_letter_code
_entity_poly.pdbx_strand_id
1 'polypeptide(L)'
;MPRRYDPERRQRIIDAAIRVVGAKGIAGLSHRTVAAEADVPLGSTTYHFKTLDDLMVAALRQASEGFAKVIASRGGLEDPETDLATELAAWMGEWLAGDRTGVELEYELYLAALRRPALRPVAAEWAQDLADRLSRRTDAVTARALVALLDGICLQVLLTEVPYDEGYAREVLARVIP
;
A
#
# COMPACT_ATOMS: atom_id res chain seq x y z
N MET A 1 35.96 19.45 0.52
CA MET A 1 35.26 19.15 -0.72
C MET A 1 33.80 19.56 -0.59
N PRO A 2 33.21 20.34 -1.51
CA PRO A 2 31.80 20.69 -1.43
C PRO A 2 30.97 19.40 -1.51
N ARG A 3 29.99 19.25 -0.61
CA ARG A 3 29.03 18.15 -0.62
C ARG A 3 28.30 18.17 -1.96
N ARG A 4 28.57 17.19 -2.80
CA ARG A 4 27.87 17.02 -4.08
C ARG A 4 26.36 16.90 -3.76
N TYR A 5 25.59 17.88 -4.23
CA TYR A 5 24.12 17.82 -4.16
C TYR A 5 23.67 16.56 -4.90
N ASP A 6 23.01 15.65 -4.21
CA ASP A 6 22.48 14.40 -4.77
C ASP A 6 20.95 14.48 -4.71
N PRO A 7 20.29 14.81 -5.82
CA PRO A 7 18.85 15.01 -5.87
C PRO A 7 18.06 13.72 -5.56
N GLU A 8 18.67 12.54 -5.81
CA GLU A 8 18.02 11.24 -5.58
C GLU A 8 18.18 10.74 -4.16
N ARG A 9 18.95 11.45 -3.32
CA ARG A 9 19.23 10.98 -1.96
C ARG A 9 17.98 10.80 -1.10
N ARG A 10 17.01 11.72 -1.23
CA ARG A 10 15.74 11.61 -0.51
C ARG A 10 14.99 10.35 -0.92
N GLN A 11 14.96 10.05 -2.22
CA GLN A 11 14.31 8.84 -2.74
C GLN A 11 15.01 7.58 -2.25
N ARG A 12 16.34 7.50 -2.33
CA ARG A 12 17.08 6.35 -1.80
C ARG A 12 16.83 6.10 -0.32
N ILE A 13 16.62 7.15 0.49
CA ILE A 13 16.29 7.02 1.91
C ILE A 13 14.87 6.42 2.08
N ILE A 14 13.89 6.83 1.28
CA ILE A 14 12.54 6.26 1.30
C ILE A 14 12.58 4.79 0.89
N ASP A 15 13.25 4.46 -0.21
CA ASP A 15 13.38 3.08 -0.69
C ASP A 15 14.07 2.18 0.33
N ALA A 16 15.11 2.71 1.00
CA ALA A 16 15.78 1.99 2.09
C ALA A 16 14.86 1.79 3.30
N ALA A 17 14.02 2.78 3.64
CA ALA A 17 13.06 2.63 4.73
C ALA A 17 12.05 1.52 4.42
N ILE A 18 11.55 1.46 3.19
CA ILE A 18 10.65 0.40 2.70
C ILE A 18 11.33 -0.97 2.83
N ARG A 19 12.59 -1.12 2.38
CA ARG A 19 13.33 -2.38 2.53
C ARG A 19 13.57 -2.76 3.98
N VAL A 20 13.89 -1.79 4.86
CA VAL A 20 14.09 -2.05 6.30
C VAL A 20 12.78 -2.54 6.93
N VAL A 21 11.65 -1.93 6.62
CA VAL A 21 10.34 -2.37 7.13
C VAL A 21 10.02 -3.78 6.61
N GLY A 22 10.18 -4.04 5.32
CA GLY A 22 9.94 -5.37 4.74
C GLY A 22 10.83 -6.48 5.33
N ALA A 23 12.08 -6.16 5.71
CA ALA A 23 13.00 -7.14 6.25
C ALA A 23 12.94 -7.31 7.79
N LYS A 24 12.54 -6.27 8.54
CA LYS A 24 12.67 -6.20 10.00
C LYS A 24 11.41 -5.68 10.71
N GLY A 25 10.35 -5.43 9.96
CA GLY A 25 9.15 -4.76 10.45
C GLY A 25 9.39 -3.30 10.84
N ILE A 26 8.30 -2.61 11.19
CA ILE A 26 8.35 -1.22 11.68
C ILE A 26 9.21 -1.08 12.94
N ALA A 27 9.28 -2.13 13.79
CA ALA A 27 10.11 -2.12 14.98
C ALA A 27 11.61 -1.99 14.66
N GLY A 28 12.06 -2.47 13.50
CA GLY A 28 13.44 -2.35 13.02
C GLY A 28 13.79 -0.99 12.41
N LEU A 29 12.79 -0.10 12.19
CA LEU A 29 12.98 1.18 11.55
C LEU A 29 13.61 2.20 12.50
N SER A 30 14.74 2.76 12.10
CA SER A 30 15.40 3.88 12.76
C SER A 30 16.20 4.69 11.73
N HIS A 31 16.50 5.94 12.02
CA HIS A 31 17.39 6.73 11.15
C HIS A 31 18.72 6.05 10.91
N ARG A 32 19.25 5.30 11.90
CA ARG A 32 20.52 4.57 11.77
C ARG A 32 20.41 3.37 10.85
N THR A 33 19.36 2.53 11.00
CA THR A 33 19.15 1.36 10.14
C THR A 33 18.89 1.78 8.70
N VAL A 34 18.10 2.84 8.50
CA VAL A 34 17.82 3.39 7.18
C VAL A 34 19.06 4.02 6.56
N ALA A 35 19.88 4.76 7.33
CA ALA A 35 21.12 5.35 6.82
C ALA A 35 22.10 4.27 6.34
N ALA A 36 22.24 3.17 7.10
CA ALA A 36 23.07 2.03 6.73
C ALA A 36 22.55 1.34 5.46
N GLU A 37 21.24 1.10 5.37
CA GLU A 37 20.59 0.48 4.22
C GLU A 37 20.66 1.34 2.93
N ALA A 38 20.56 2.66 3.08
CA ALA A 38 20.62 3.61 1.96
C ALA A 38 22.06 3.93 1.52
N ASP A 39 23.06 3.46 2.25
CA ASP A 39 24.47 3.85 2.10
C ASP A 39 24.65 5.39 2.11
N VAL A 40 24.11 6.03 3.15
CA VAL A 40 24.22 7.47 3.35
C VAL A 40 24.65 7.80 4.79
N PRO A 41 25.33 8.94 5.01
CA PRO A 41 25.59 9.41 6.37
C PRO A 41 24.31 9.60 7.17
N LEU A 42 24.32 9.23 8.47
CA LEU A 42 23.16 9.38 9.37
C LEU A 42 22.54 10.78 9.32
N GLY A 43 23.38 11.83 9.28
CA GLY A 43 22.90 13.22 9.14
C GLY A 43 22.11 13.50 7.85
N SER A 44 22.20 12.64 6.83
CA SER A 44 21.38 12.78 5.62
C SER A 44 19.93 12.37 5.88
N THR A 45 19.70 11.30 6.65
CA THR A 45 18.34 10.84 6.97
C THR A 45 17.61 11.87 7.83
N THR A 46 18.27 12.41 8.87
CA THR A 46 17.68 13.43 9.74
C THR A 46 17.56 14.82 9.07
N TYR A 47 18.34 15.08 8.03
CA TYR A 47 18.19 16.29 7.21
C TYR A 47 16.92 16.23 6.34
N HIS A 48 16.65 15.09 5.71
CA HIS A 48 15.50 14.92 4.82
C HIS A 48 14.20 14.60 5.58
N PHE A 49 14.31 13.91 6.70
CA PHE A 49 13.18 13.48 7.54
C PHE A 49 13.51 13.75 9.00
N LYS A 50 12.86 14.74 9.59
CA LYS A 50 13.16 15.18 10.98
C LYS A 50 12.75 14.12 11.98
N THR A 51 11.67 13.40 11.70
CA THR A 51 11.14 12.31 12.54
C THR A 51 11.02 11.00 11.75
N LEU A 52 10.91 9.90 12.46
CA LEU A 52 10.59 8.60 11.83
C LEU A 52 9.18 8.62 11.24
N ASP A 53 8.26 9.37 11.81
CA ASP A 53 6.91 9.50 11.28
C ASP A 53 6.93 10.21 9.91
N ASP A 54 7.75 11.25 9.72
CA ASP A 54 7.92 11.89 8.41
C ASP A 54 8.40 10.89 7.35
N LEU A 55 9.34 10.01 7.73
CA LEU A 55 9.87 8.99 6.84
C LEU A 55 8.82 7.91 6.54
N MET A 56 8.07 7.46 7.55
CA MET A 56 6.98 6.49 7.37
C MET A 56 5.84 7.05 6.52
N VAL A 57 5.47 8.32 6.69
CA VAL A 57 4.49 9.00 5.83
C VAL A 57 4.96 8.97 4.37
N ALA A 58 6.24 9.25 4.11
CA ALA A 58 6.77 9.21 2.75
C ALA A 58 6.80 7.77 2.18
N ALA A 59 7.13 6.77 3.00
CA ALA A 59 7.11 5.36 2.60
C ALA A 59 5.69 4.87 2.30
N LEU A 60 4.71 5.17 3.17
CA LEU A 60 3.31 4.82 2.96
C LEU A 60 2.74 5.49 1.70
N ARG A 61 3.08 6.77 1.46
CA ARG A 61 2.65 7.47 0.25
C ARG A 61 3.21 6.82 -1.01
N GLN A 62 4.49 6.43 -1.00
CA GLN A 62 5.08 5.72 -2.13
C GLN A 62 4.44 4.36 -2.38
N ALA A 63 4.11 3.60 -1.34
CA ALA A 63 3.38 2.33 -1.45
C ALA A 63 1.99 2.57 -2.06
N SER A 64 1.23 3.54 -1.55
CA SER A 64 -0.08 3.93 -2.07
C SER A 64 -0.04 4.34 -3.55
N GLU A 65 0.97 5.14 -3.96
CA GLU A 65 1.17 5.52 -5.36
C GLU A 65 1.51 4.32 -6.25
N GLY A 66 2.29 3.37 -5.74
CA GLY A 66 2.59 2.10 -6.41
C GLY A 66 1.33 1.29 -6.68
N PHE A 67 0.53 1.07 -5.65
CA PHE A 67 -0.76 0.41 -5.70
C PHE A 67 -1.73 1.08 -6.70
N ALA A 68 -1.85 2.41 -6.64
CA ALA A 68 -2.70 3.17 -7.56
C ALA A 68 -2.30 2.99 -9.03
N LYS A 69 -0.98 2.88 -9.33
CA LYS A 69 -0.47 2.62 -10.68
C LYS A 69 -0.83 1.21 -11.16
N VAL A 70 -0.72 0.21 -10.29
CA VAL A 70 -1.11 -1.18 -10.60
C VAL A 70 -2.58 -1.25 -10.95
N ILE A 71 -3.45 -0.63 -10.15
CA ILE A 71 -4.88 -0.56 -10.42
C ILE A 71 -5.16 0.19 -11.74
N ALA A 72 -4.53 1.34 -11.96
CA ALA A 72 -4.74 2.14 -13.17
C ALA A 72 -4.27 1.44 -14.45
N SER A 73 -3.32 0.49 -14.36
CA SER A 73 -2.87 -0.28 -15.52
C SER A 73 -3.89 -1.35 -15.98
N ARG A 74 -4.91 -1.62 -15.16
CA ARG A 74 -5.96 -2.61 -15.46
C ARG A 74 -7.19 -1.93 -16.06
N GLY A 75 -7.29 -1.98 -17.37
CA GLY A 75 -8.44 -1.44 -18.11
C GLY A 75 -9.78 -2.05 -17.69
N GLY A 76 -9.83 -3.33 -17.32
CA GLY A 76 -11.06 -4.05 -16.96
C GLY A 76 -11.78 -3.49 -15.73
N LEU A 77 -11.06 -2.91 -14.77
CA LEU A 77 -11.69 -2.28 -13.60
C LEU A 77 -12.46 -1.00 -13.92
N GLU A 78 -12.11 -0.31 -15.00
CA GLU A 78 -12.78 0.91 -15.46
C GLU A 78 -13.73 0.67 -16.63
N ASP A 79 -13.70 -0.52 -17.26
CA ASP A 79 -14.54 -0.87 -18.41
C ASP A 79 -15.96 -1.27 -17.96
N PRO A 80 -17.02 -0.54 -18.34
CA PRO A 80 -18.38 -0.85 -17.93
C PRO A 80 -18.93 -2.17 -18.48
N GLU A 81 -18.33 -2.74 -19.52
CA GLU A 81 -18.77 -4.00 -20.14
C GLU A 81 -18.22 -5.24 -19.40
N THR A 82 -17.25 -5.08 -18.50
CA THR A 82 -16.70 -6.20 -17.73
C THR A 82 -17.50 -6.45 -16.44
N ASP A 83 -17.48 -7.67 -15.93
CA ASP A 83 -18.02 -8.02 -14.61
C ASP A 83 -17.08 -7.52 -13.52
N LEU A 84 -17.50 -6.50 -12.78
CA LEU A 84 -16.65 -5.85 -11.77
C LEU A 84 -16.21 -6.80 -10.65
N ALA A 85 -17.09 -7.73 -10.23
CA ALA A 85 -16.74 -8.70 -9.18
C ALA A 85 -15.65 -9.67 -9.65
N THR A 86 -15.74 -10.13 -10.90
CA THR A 86 -14.73 -10.98 -11.53
C THR A 86 -13.41 -10.25 -11.67
N GLU A 87 -13.42 -9.00 -12.17
CA GLU A 87 -12.20 -8.22 -12.35
C GLU A 87 -11.50 -7.92 -11.01
N LEU A 88 -12.26 -7.58 -9.97
CA LEU A 88 -11.70 -7.33 -8.64
C LEU A 88 -11.14 -8.61 -8.01
N ALA A 89 -11.83 -9.74 -8.15
CA ALA A 89 -11.36 -11.03 -7.62
C ALA A 89 -10.08 -11.47 -8.33
N ALA A 90 -10.04 -11.44 -9.66
CA ALA A 90 -8.85 -11.80 -10.42
C ALA A 90 -7.67 -10.88 -10.10
N TRP A 91 -7.89 -9.56 -10.04
CA TRP A 91 -6.85 -8.60 -9.66
C TRP A 91 -6.27 -8.89 -8.27
N MET A 92 -7.13 -9.16 -7.29
CA MET A 92 -6.69 -9.47 -5.92
C MET A 92 -5.85 -10.74 -5.88
N GLY A 93 -6.24 -11.78 -6.64
CA GLY A 93 -5.49 -13.02 -6.75
C GLY A 93 -4.09 -12.81 -7.31
N GLU A 94 -3.97 -12.04 -8.39
CA GLU A 94 -2.67 -11.73 -9.00
C GLU A 94 -1.79 -10.87 -8.07
N TRP A 95 -2.38 -9.89 -7.38
CA TRP A 95 -1.67 -9.05 -6.43
C TRP A 95 -1.11 -9.86 -5.25
N LEU A 96 -1.92 -10.75 -4.66
CA LEU A 96 -1.52 -11.62 -3.56
C LEU A 96 -0.50 -12.69 -3.99
N ALA A 97 -0.58 -13.19 -5.23
CA ALA A 97 0.34 -14.19 -5.76
C ALA A 97 1.68 -13.62 -6.23
N GLY A 98 1.75 -12.31 -6.52
CA GLY A 98 2.93 -11.66 -7.07
C GLY A 98 4.04 -11.47 -6.05
N ASP A 99 3.94 -10.44 -5.24
CA ASP A 99 4.92 -10.13 -4.19
C ASP A 99 4.24 -10.10 -2.81
N ARG A 100 4.08 -11.27 -2.21
CA ARG A 100 3.47 -11.41 -0.88
C ARG A 100 4.16 -10.51 0.16
N THR A 101 5.49 -10.45 0.14
CA THR A 101 6.26 -9.63 1.08
C THR A 101 5.97 -8.14 0.88
N GLY A 102 5.80 -7.70 -0.36
CA GLY A 102 5.37 -6.34 -0.69
C GLY A 102 3.97 -6.03 -0.16
N VAL A 103 3.02 -6.95 -0.35
CA VAL A 103 1.66 -6.79 0.18
C VAL A 103 1.64 -6.73 1.70
N GLU A 104 2.38 -7.61 2.38
CA GLU A 104 2.53 -7.58 3.85
C GLU A 104 3.10 -6.25 4.33
N LEU A 105 4.13 -5.74 3.66
CA LEU A 105 4.72 -4.44 3.93
C LEU A 105 3.71 -3.29 3.77
N GLU A 106 2.93 -3.30 2.69
CA GLU A 106 1.91 -2.29 2.45
C GLU A 106 0.89 -2.25 3.58
N TYR A 107 0.38 -3.42 4.01
CA TYR A 107 -0.53 -3.52 5.15
C TYR A 107 0.14 -3.16 6.48
N GLU A 108 1.40 -3.50 6.70
CA GLU A 108 2.12 -3.10 7.91
C GLU A 108 2.21 -1.58 8.02
N LEU A 109 2.56 -0.89 6.92
CA LEU A 109 2.60 0.58 6.86
C LEU A 109 1.21 1.20 7.02
N TYR A 110 0.19 0.64 6.36
CA TYR A 110 -1.19 1.11 6.43
C TYR A 110 -1.74 0.99 7.86
N LEU A 111 -1.60 -0.17 8.48
CA LEU A 111 -2.07 -0.44 9.83
C LEU A 111 -1.26 0.30 10.91
N ALA A 112 -0.03 0.74 10.61
CA ALA A 112 0.73 1.60 11.52
C ALA A 112 -0.02 2.91 11.84
N ALA A 113 -0.92 3.38 10.97
CA ALA A 113 -1.78 4.53 11.20
C ALA A 113 -2.66 4.40 12.46
N LEU A 114 -2.95 3.17 12.90
CA LEU A 114 -3.69 2.91 14.16
C LEU A 114 -2.93 3.45 15.38
N ARG A 115 -1.61 3.36 15.37
CA ARG A 115 -0.72 3.77 16.47
C ARG A 115 0.01 5.09 16.22
N ARG A 116 0.09 5.53 14.96
CA ARG A 116 0.81 6.73 14.55
C ARG A 116 -0.12 7.71 13.84
N PRO A 117 -0.65 8.72 14.57
CA PRO A 117 -1.62 9.68 14.00
C PRO A 117 -1.12 10.39 12.75
N ALA A 118 0.20 10.61 12.61
CA ALA A 118 0.80 11.26 11.44
C ALA A 118 0.55 10.48 10.12
N LEU A 119 0.33 9.17 10.17
CA LEU A 119 0.06 8.35 8.99
C LEU A 119 -1.42 8.33 8.58
N ARG A 120 -2.34 8.70 9.48
CA ARG A 120 -3.79 8.63 9.23
C ARG A 120 -4.26 9.37 7.98
N PRO A 121 -3.75 10.59 7.65
CA PRO A 121 -4.17 11.26 6.43
C PRO A 121 -3.85 10.45 5.18
N VAL A 122 -2.63 9.89 5.06
CA VAL A 122 -2.23 9.08 3.89
C VAL A 122 -3.01 7.77 3.82
N ALA A 123 -3.25 7.11 4.95
CA ALA A 123 -4.07 5.90 4.99
C ALA A 123 -5.53 6.18 4.58
N ALA A 124 -6.08 7.32 5.00
CA ALA A 124 -7.42 7.74 4.58
C ALA A 124 -7.48 8.09 3.09
N GLU A 125 -6.48 8.81 2.56
CA GLU A 125 -6.35 9.11 1.14
C GLU A 125 -6.31 7.81 0.31
N TRP A 126 -5.54 6.81 0.72
CA TRP A 126 -5.45 5.52 0.03
C TRP A 126 -6.82 4.82 -0.09
N ALA A 127 -7.52 4.65 1.03
CA ALA A 127 -8.86 4.05 1.01
C ALA A 127 -9.86 4.87 0.17
N GLN A 128 -9.78 6.20 0.23
CA GLN A 128 -10.65 7.09 -0.52
C GLN A 128 -10.37 7.03 -2.02
N ASP A 129 -9.09 6.99 -2.44
CA ASP A 129 -8.71 6.91 -3.86
C ASP A 129 -9.25 5.64 -4.52
N LEU A 130 -9.21 4.51 -3.82
CA LEU A 130 -9.80 3.25 -4.31
C LEU A 130 -11.33 3.36 -4.38
N ALA A 131 -11.98 3.90 -3.35
CA ALA A 131 -13.42 4.10 -3.34
C ALA A 131 -13.89 5.05 -4.48
N ASP A 132 -13.15 6.12 -4.74
CA ASP A 132 -13.45 7.07 -5.82
C ASP A 132 -13.32 6.43 -7.20
N ARG A 133 -12.36 5.54 -7.41
CA ARG A 133 -12.24 4.76 -8.64
C ARG A 133 -13.42 3.82 -8.83
N LEU A 134 -13.75 3.05 -7.79
CA LEU A 134 -14.87 2.11 -7.82
C LEU A 134 -16.23 2.81 -7.98
N SER A 135 -16.37 4.04 -7.48
CA SER A 135 -17.60 4.83 -7.63
C SER A 135 -17.91 5.27 -9.08
N ARG A 136 -16.97 5.06 -10.00
CA ARG A 136 -17.22 5.21 -11.45
C ARG A 136 -18.06 4.07 -12.05
N ARG A 137 -18.07 2.93 -11.35
CA ARG A 137 -18.73 1.69 -11.78
C ARG A 137 -19.94 1.32 -10.92
N THR A 138 -20.05 1.92 -9.73
CA THR A 138 -21.13 1.66 -8.79
C THR A 138 -21.44 2.93 -7.96
N ASP A 139 -22.40 2.87 -7.04
CA ASP A 139 -22.67 3.99 -6.15
C ASP A 139 -21.62 4.11 -5.03
N ALA A 140 -21.55 5.28 -4.39
CA ALA A 140 -20.53 5.59 -3.40
C ALA A 140 -20.60 4.69 -2.15
N VAL A 141 -21.78 4.17 -1.77
CA VAL A 141 -21.93 3.27 -0.62
C VAL A 141 -21.38 1.91 -0.97
N THR A 142 -21.75 1.38 -2.11
CA THR A 142 -21.22 0.12 -2.67
C THR A 142 -19.71 0.18 -2.86
N ALA A 143 -19.18 1.28 -3.43
CA ALA A 143 -17.74 1.45 -3.61
C ALA A 143 -16.97 1.36 -2.27
N ARG A 144 -17.47 2.02 -1.21
CA ARG A 144 -16.87 1.93 0.12
C ARG A 144 -16.99 0.54 0.75
N ALA A 145 -18.11 -0.14 0.52
CA ALA A 145 -18.29 -1.51 0.98
C ALA A 145 -17.31 -2.47 0.29
N LEU A 146 -17.08 -2.28 -1.02
CA LEU A 146 -16.09 -3.04 -1.78
C LEU A 146 -14.67 -2.85 -1.22
N VAL A 147 -14.25 -1.61 -0.93
CA VAL A 147 -12.94 -1.36 -0.29
C VAL A 147 -12.82 -2.12 1.02
N ALA A 148 -13.83 -2.07 1.88
CA ALA A 148 -13.82 -2.79 3.15
C ALA A 148 -13.76 -4.31 2.99
N LEU A 149 -14.44 -4.87 1.97
CA LEU A 149 -14.39 -6.29 1.65
C LEU A 149 -13.01 -6.70 1.11
N LEU A 150 -12.44 -5.92 0.20
CA LEU A 150 -11.11 -6.16 -0.35
C LEU A 150 -10.06 -6.19 0.78
N ASP A 151 -10.05 -5.18 1.65
CA ASP A 151 -9.16 -5.14 2.82
C ASP A 151 -9.38 -6.35 3.74
N GLY A 152 -10.63 -6.70 4.02
CA GLY A 152 -10.98 -7.83 4.88
C GLY A 152 -10.51 -9.17 4.32
N ILE A 153 -10.71 -9.42 3.03
CA ILE A 153 -10.28 -10.66 2.37
C ILE A 153 -8.75 -10.74 2.35
N CYS A 154 -8.06 -9.66 1.94
CA CYS A 154 -6.60 -9.63 1.92
C CYS A 154 -6.00 -9.88 3.30
N LEU A 155 -6.49 -9.19 4.34
CA LEU A 155 -6.01 -9.39 5.70
C LEU A 155 -6.23 -10.82 6.19
N GLN A 156 -7.37 -11.44 5.87
CA GLN A 156 -7.62 -12.84 6.24
C GLN A 156 -6.62 -13.79 5.56
N VAL A 157 -6.37 -13.62 4.26
CA VAL A 157 -5.38 -14.42 3.53
C VAL A 157 -3.97 -14.24 4.10
N LEU A 158 -3.58 -13.00 4.43
CA LEU A 158 -2.25 -12.72 4.98
C LEU A 158 -2.06 -13.28 6.39
N LEU A 159 -3.10 -13.28 7.22
CA LEU A 159 -3.03 -13.63 8.64
C LEU A 159 -3.31 -15.10 8.94
N THR A 160 -4.01 -15.82 8.05
CA THR A 160 -4.51 -17.17 8.37
C THR A 160 -3.83 -18.29 7.59
N GLU A 161 -2.87 -17.96 6.73
CA GLU A 161 -2.20 -18.93 5.83
C GLU A 161 -3.16 -19.70 4.89
N VAL A 162 -4.45 -19.35 4.87
CA VAL A 162 -5.43 -19.91 3.95
C VAL A 162 -5.13 -19.37 2.55
N PRO A 163 -5.01 -20.24 1.53
CA PRO A 163 -4.82 -19.78 0.17
C PRO A 163 -5.95 -18.86 -0.27
N TYR A 164 -5.63 -17.87 -1.11
CA TYR A 164 -6.65 -17.05 -1.74
C TYR A 164 -7.60 -17.89 -2.60
N ASP A 165 -8.90 -17.72 -2.37
CA ASP A 165 -9.97 -18.35 -3.14
C ASP A 165 -10.68 -17.28 -3.99
N GLU A 166 -10.35 -17.23 -5.28
CA GLU A 166 -10.92 -16.28 -6.24
C GLU A 166 -12.44 -16.49 -6.41
N GLY A 167 -12.91 -17.74 -6.37
CA GLY A 167 -14.33 -18.05 -6.47
C GLY A 167 -15.13 -17.49 -5.31
N TYR A 168 -14.61 -17.67 -4.08
CA TYR A 168 -15.20 -17.08 -2.88
C TYR A 168 -15.18 -15.55 -2.94
N ALA A 169 -14.05 -14.95 -3.28
CA ALA A 169 -13.90 -13.50 -3.38
C ALA A 169 -14.91 -12.92 -4.38
N ARG A 170 -15.01 -13.50 -5.59
CA ARG A 170 -15.97 -13.11 -6.61
C ARG A 170 -17.41 -13.21 -6.11
N GLU A 171 -17.77 -14.33 -5.45
CA GLU A 171 -19.13 -14.52 -4.92
C GLU A 171 -19.50 -13.47 -3.88
N VAL A 172 -18.59 -13.16 -2.95
CA VAL A 172 -18.82 -12.17 -1.87
C VAL A 172 -18.94 -10.75 -2.46
N LEU A 173 -18.06 -10.39 -3.40
CA LEU A 173 -18.08 -9.09 -4.07
C LEU A 173 -19.37 -8.90 -4.89
N ALA A 174 -19.81 -9.94 -5.62
CA ALA A 174 -21.03 -9.90 -6.42
C ALA A 174 -22.31 -9.72 -5.58
N ARG A 175 -22.30 -10.09 -4.29
CA ARG A 175 -23.45 -9.87 -3.40
C ARG A 175 -23.66 -8.41 -3.01
N VAL A 176 -22.63 -7.59 -3.15
CA VAL A 176 -22.65 -6.18 -2.77
C VAL A 176 -22.82 -5.27 -3.98
N ILE A 177 -22.40 -5.74 -5.15
CA ILE A 177 -22.59 -5.03 -6.43
C ILE A 177 -24.03 -5.26 -6.90
N PRO A 178 -24.80 -4.16 -7.15
CA PRO A 178 -26.20 -4.26 -7.57
C PRO A 178 -26.37 -4.87 -8.96
#